data_714ca6f5ab93e9dd7a5f03e5cd79b7ee
#
_entry.id   714ca6f5ab93e9dd7a5f03e5cd79b7ee
#
_cell.length_a   1.000
_cell.length_b   1.000
_cell.length_c   1.000
_cell.angle_alpha   90.00
_cell.angle_beta   90.00
_cell.angle_gamma   90.00
#
_symmetry.space_group_name_H-M   'P 1'
#
loop_
_entity.id
_entity.type
_entity.pdbx_description
1 polymer ?
#
loop_
_entity_poly.entity_id
_entity_poly.type
_entity_poly.pdbx_seq_one_letter_code
_entity_poly.pdbx_strand_id
1 'polypeptide(L)'
;MCACQSGQMGVGVKVVADGGYIGQQLIFFLRIILAMLCGGIIGIERQQRIKVAGTRTHMMISMAAALMMIISKYGFLDVISTAGVSWDVSRIAASIITGIGILGGIIITGKQGHVSGTTTAAGLMATIAIGMAFGSGMYILGFAVTMLVLGMQYLLHRNLWIVKQTIRAQVVFHIEHDAGEYEKVLEKLEKYQIHIQQFKWEKMNSDSFQISCHVTIPARYTKEEIISIFAGMPETENFEIVYI
;
A
#
# COMPACT_ATOMS: atom_id res chain seq x y z
N MET A 1 14.18 -53.68 -14.96
CA MET A 1 15.30 -52.90 -15.51
C MET A 1 15.00 -51.43 -15.25
N CYS A 2 15.41 -50.90 -14.12
CA CYS A 2 15.36 -49.46 -13.80
C CYS A 2 16.82 -49.03 -13.58
N ALA A 3 17.38 -48.34 -14.56
CA ALA A 3 18.72 -47.75 -14.45
C ALA A 3 18.58 -46.47 -13.58
N CYS A 4 19.16 -46.53 -12.41
CA CYS A 4 19.28 -45.44 -11.45
C CYS A 4 20.28 -44.42 -12.03
N GLN A 5 19.81 -43.22 -12.40
CA GLN A 5 20.69 -42.07 -12.70
C GLN A 5 21.26 -41.50 -11.42
N SER A 6 22.37 -42.05 -10.96
CA SER A 6 23.17 -41.58 -9.82
C SER A 6 24.25 -40.58 -10.25
N GLY A 7 23.88 -39.47 -10.87
CA GLY A 7 24.88 -38.55 -11.49
C GLY A 7 24.89 -37.11 -11.09
N GLN A 8 23.88 -36.60 -10.36
CA GLN A 8 23.79 -35.13 -10.10
C GLN A 8 23.61 -34.70 -8.65
N MET A 9 23.67 -35.56 -7.66
CA MET A 9 23.49 -35.19 -6.25
C MET A 9 24.78 -34.72 -5.55
N GLY A 10 25.91 -34.66 -6.27
CA GLY A 10 27.21 -34.31 -5.67
C GLY A 10 27.65 -32.85 -5.76
N VAL A 11 26.94 -32.00 -6.52
CA VAL A 11 27.45 -30.64 -6.81
C VAL A 11 27.06 -29.63 -5.71
N GLY A 12 25.90 -29.80 -5.05
CA GLY A 12 25.43 -28.85 -4.05
C GLY A 12 26.15 -28.94 -2.69
N VAL A 13 26.59 -30.13 -2.30
CA VAL A 13 27.22 -30.39 -0.98
C VAL A 13 28.73 -30.08 -1.00
N LYS A 14 29.40 -30.21 -2.14
CA LYS A 14 30.84 -29.92 -2.29
C LYS A 14 31.20 -28.43 -2.22
N VAL A 15 30.28 -27.53 -2.54
CA VAL A 15 30.54 -26.08 -2.54
C VAL A 15 30.69 -25.53 -1.11
N VAL A 16 30.19 -26.23 -0.11
CA VAL A 16 30.28 -25.82 1.31
C VAL A 16 31.63 -26.18 1.95
N ALA A 17 32.38 -27.10 1.40
CA ALA A 17 33.60 -27.65 2.03
C ALA A 17 34.91 -26.90 1.70
N ASP A 18 34.98 -26.18 0.56
CA ASP A 18 36.22 -25.51 0.14
C ASP A 18 36.02 -24.02 -0.08
N GLY A 19 36.51 -23.18 0.82
CA GLY A 19 36.74 -21.71 0.59
C GLY A 19 35.58 -20.87 0.06
N GLY A 20 34.53 -21.49 -0.45
CA GLY A 20 33.35 -20.87 -1.04
C GLY A 20 32.31 -20.35 -0.04
N TYR A 21 32.42 -20.70 1.24
CA TYR A 21 31.42 -20.30 2.26
C TYR A 21 31.33 -18.79 2.41
N ILE A 22 32.49 -18.12 2.54
CA ILE A 22 32.55 -16.65 2.66
C ILE A 22 32.00 -15.98 1.39
N GLY A 23 32.37 -16.48 0.21
CA GLY A 23 31.86 -15.97 -1.06
C GLY A 23 30.32 -16.10 -1.18
N GLN A 24 29.77 -17.21 -0.74
CA GLN A 24 28.32 -17.43 -0.75
C GLN A 24 27.60 -16.51 0.23
N GLN A 25 28.13 -16.27 1.42
CA GLN A 25 27.59 -15.32 2.40
C GLN A 25 27.63 -13.87 1.87
N LEU A 26 28.69 -13.49 1.17
CA LEU A 26 28.81 -12.21 0.50
C LEU A 26 27.71 -12.01 -0.56
N ILE A 27 27.42 -13.05 -1.35
CA ILE A 27 26.36 -13.01 -2.34
C ILE A 27 25.00 -12.86 -1.67
N PHE A 28 24.73 -13.56 -0.57
CA PHE A 28 23.49 -13.40 0.20
C PHE A 28 23.34 -12.00 0.76
N PHE A 29 24.41 -11.45 1.30
CA PHE A 29 24.43 -10.08 1.81
C PHE A 29 24.17 -9.07 0.70
N LEU A 30 24.77 -9.23 -0.47
CA LEU A 30 24.50 -8.39 -1.64
C LEU A 30 23.03 -8.45 -2.08
N ARG A 31 22.40 -9.62 -2.07
CA ARG A 31 20.96 -9.76 -2.38
C ARG A 31 20.09 -8.96 -1.42
N ILE A 32 20.39 -8.99 -0.12
CA ILE A 32 19.69 -8.24 0.92
C ILE A 32 19.86 -6.74 0.69
N ILE A 33 21.08 -6.27 0.38
CA ILE A 33 21.34 -4.86 0.07
C ILE A 33 20.55 -4.40 -1.16
N LEU A 34 20.56 -5.19 -2.25
CA LEU A 34 19.81 -4.85 -3.45
C LEU A 34 18.31 -4.77 -3.19
N ALA A 35 17.76 -5.71 -2.44
CA ALA A 35 16.37 -5.68 -2.02
C ALA A 35 16.04 -4.41 -1.19
N MET A 36 16.91 -4.09 -0.22
CA MET A 36 16.78 -2.92 0.63
C MET A 36 16.80 -1.62 -0.21
N LEU A 37 17.72 -1.49 -1.15
CA LEU A 37 17.82 -0.31 -2.02
C LEU A 37 16.59 -0.16 -2.92
N CYS A 38 16.12 -1.22 -3.57
CA CYS A 38 14.92 -1.20 -4.40
C CYS A 38 13.68 -0.85 -3.58
N GLY A 39 13.54 -1.45 -2.39
CA GLY A 39 12.47 -1.09 -1.44
C GLY A 39 12.57 0.37 -1.00
N GLY A 40 13.78 0.88 -0.77
CA GLY A 40 14.02 2.27 -0.40
C GLY A 40 13.60 3.26 -1.47
N ILE A 41 13.91 2.99 -2.73
CA ILE A 41 13.51 3.86 -3.86
C ILE A 41 11.98 3.95 -3.97
N ILE A 42 11.28 2.83 -3.85
CA ILE A 42 9.81 2.83 -3.82
C ILE A 42 9.30 3.61 -2.60
N GLY A 43 9.93 3.40 -1.44
CA GLY A 43 9.54 4.08 -0.20
C GLY A 43 9.76 5.59 -0.22
N ILE A 44 10.79 6.10 -0.89
CA ILE A 44 11.02 7.54 -1.09
C ILE A 44 9.84 8.17 -1.84
N GLU A 45 9.41 7.55 -2.92
CA GLU A 45 8.23 8.01 -3.68
C GLU A 45 6.96 8.00 -2.80
N ARG A 46 6.77 6.96 -1.99
CA ARG A 46 5.64 6.88 -1.06
C ARG A 46 5.69 7.96 0.02
N GLN A 47 6.86 8.22 0.58
CA GLN A 47 7.05 9.25 1.61
C GLN A 47 6.80 10.66 1.08
N GLN A 48 7.24 10.98 -0.13
CA GLN A 48 6.96 12.26 -0.78
C GLN A 48 5.47 12.53 -0.96
N ARG A 49 4.65 11.47 -0.99
CA ARG A 49 3.19 11.54 -1.13
C ARG A 49 2.42 11.42 0.17
N ILE A 50 3.09 11.58 1.30
CA ILE A 50 2.48 11.56 2.64
C ILE A 50 1.64 10.28 2.86
N LYS A 51 2.14 9.12 2.35
CA LYS A 51 1.49 7.82 2.59
C LYS A 51 1.93 7.25 3.93
N VAL A 52 1.07 6.41 4.53
CA VAL A 52 1.29 5.81 5.87
C VAL A 52 2.61 5.05 5.96
N ALA A 53 3.00 4.29 4.92
CA ALA A 53 4.28 3.58 4.85
C ALA A 53 5.28 4.36 3.99
N GLY A 54 6.38 4.81 4.62
CA GLY A 54 7.45 5.58 3.99
C GLY A 54 8.69 4.75 3.71
N THR A 55 9.82 5.45 3.48
CA THR A 55 11.11 4.87 3.07
C THR A 55 11.60 3.80 4.02
N ARG A 56 11.61 4.07 5.33
CA ARG A 56 12.12 3.14 6.36
C ARG A 56 11.34 1.81 6.33
N THR A 57 10.02 1.90 6.25
CA THR A 57 9.14 0.73 6.24
C THR A 57 9.40 -0.15 5.01
N HIS A 58 9.47 0.45 3.82
CA HIS A 58 9.73 -0.28 2.57
C HIS A 58 11.12 -0.93 2.55
N MET A 59 12.17 -0.24 3.04
CA MET A 59 13.51 -0.80 3.16
C MET A 59 13.54 -2.02 4.07
N MET A 60 12.98 -1.91 5.27
CA MET A 60 12.99 -3.00 6.26
C MET A 60 12.21 -4.21 5.78
N ILE A 61 11.04 -4.00 5.19
CA ILE A 61 10.18 -5.08 4.69
C ILE A 61 10.82 -5.81 3.52
N SER A 62 11.41 -5.08 2.56
CA SER A 62 12.08 -5.70 1.42
C SER A 62 13.31 -6.51 1.85
N MET A 63 14.11 -5.96 2.76
CA MET A 63 15.28 -6.64 3.36
C MET A 63 14.87 -7.92 4.10
N ALA A 64 13.83 -7.84 4.94
CA ALA A 64 13.32 -8.98 5.69
C ALA A 64 12.79 -10.08 4.76
N ALA A 65 12.05 -9.71 3.72
CA ALA A 65 11.55 -10.65 2.72
C ALA A 65 12.68 -11.36 1.96
N ALA A 66 13.74 -10.62 1.60
CA ALA A 66 14.92 -11.20 0.95
C ALA A 66 15.63 -12.19 1.86
N LEU A 67 15.84 -11.84 3.14
CA LEU A 67 16.46 -12.72 4.13
C LEU A 67 15.63 -13.99 4.36
N MET A 68 14.32 -13.86 4.56
CA MET A 68 13.43 -15.02 4.75
C MET A 68 13.44 -15.93 3.53
N MET A 69 13.50 -15.36 2.32
CA MET A 69 13.59 -16.16 1.09
C MET A 69 14.93 -16.88 0.93
N ILE A 70 16.05 -16.26 1.36
CA ILE A 70 17.36 -16.89 1.41
C ILE A 70 17.34 -18.06 2.40
N ILE A 71 16.78 -17.87 3.59
CA ILE A 71 16.62 -18.94 4.59
C ILE A 71 15.76 -20.08 4.03
N SER A 72 14.64 -19.75 3.39
CA SER A 72 13.74 -20.72 2.76
C SER A 72 14.48 -21.62 1.76
N LYS A 73 15.36 -21.02 0.95
CA LYS A 73 16.04 -21.72 -0.14
C LYS A 73 17.34 -22.41 0.27
N TYR A 74 18.05 -21.86 1.25
CA TYR A 74 19.43 -22.28 1.57
C TYR A 74 19.64 -22.62 3.06
N GLY A 75 18.71 -22.28 3.94
CA GLY A 75 18.90 -22.39 5.39
C GLY A 75 18.90 -23.81 5.93
N PHE A 76 18.41 -24.80 5.17
CA PHE A 76 18.23 -26.19 5.64
C PHE A 76 19.02 -27.21 4.81
N LEU A 77 20.04 -26.77 4.06
CA LEU A 77 20.82 -27.62 3.19
C LEU A 77 21.58 -28.71 3.93
N ASP A 78 21.94 -28.48 5.18
CA ASP A 78 22.62 -29.41 6.08
C ASP A 78 21.74 -30.58 6.52
N VAL A 79 20.43 -30.37 6.59
CA VAL A 79 19.46 -31.37 7.07
C VAL A 79 18.92 -32.27 5.94
N ILE A 80 18.99 -31.82 4.69
CA ILE A 80 18.45 -32.55 3.52
C ILE A 80 19.10 -33.93 3.30
N SER A 81 20.38 -34.06 3.70
CA SER A 81 21.12 -35.32 3.58
C SER A 81 20.67 -36.41 4.54
N THR A 82 19.79 -36.07 5.50
CA THR A 82 19.28 -37.00 6.53
C THR A 82 18.14 -37.84 5.94
N ALA A 83 18.29 -39.16 6.01
CA ALA A 83 17.30 -40.09 5.48
C ALA A 83 15.90 -39.86 6.12
N GLY A 84 14.87 -39.76 5.30
CA GLY A 84 13.49 -39.57 5.75
C GLY A 84 13.02 -38.12 5.94
N VAL A 85 13.89 -37.15 5.67
CA VAL A 85 13.51 -35.72 5.72
C VAL A 85 13.08 -35.26 4.33
N SER A 86 11.83 -34.79 4.19
CA SER A 86 11.35 -34.09 3.01
C SER A 86 11.39 -32.58 3.26
N TRP A 87 11.95 -31.83 2.32
CA TRP A 87 12.05 -30.39 2.42
C TRP A 87 11.19 -29.70 1.38
N ASP A 88 10.34 -28.79 1.85
CA ASP A 88 9.49 -27.98 1.01
C ASP A 88 9.92 -26.51 1.09
N VAL A 89 10.66 -26.06 0.08
CA VAL A 89 11.17 -24.69 -0.06
C VAL A 89 10.03 -23.66 -0.10
N SER A 90 8.84 -24.07 -0.52
CA SER A 90 7.72 -23.16 -0.70
C SER A 90 7.02 -22.75 0.61
N ARG A 91 7.19 -23.51 1.69
CA ARG A 91 6.47 -23.28 2.95
C ARG A 91 6.76 -21.92 3.58
N ILE A 92 8.04 -21.53 3.68
CA ILE A 92 8.39 -20.22 4.22
C ILE A 92 7.91 -19.12 3.28
N ALA A 93 8.05 -19.30 1.97
CA ALA A 93 7.55 -18.35 0.99
C ALA A 93 6.03 -18.14 1.10
N ALA A 94 5.26 -19.23 1.25
CA ALA A 94 3.82 -19.18 1.47
C ALA A 94 3.46 -18.46 2.78
N SER A 95 4.22 -18.70 3.85
CA SER A 95 4.03 -18.05 5.16
C SER A 95 4.32 -16.54 5.09
N ILE A 96 5.30 -16.10 4.30
CA ILE A 96 5.57 -14.68 4.04
C ILE A 96 4.33 -14.03 3.42
N ILE A 97 3.77 -14.64 2.37
CA ILE A 97 2.58 -14.12 1.67
C ILE A 97 1.38 -14.04 2.63
N THR A 98 1.17 -15.04 3.46
CA THR A 98 0.10 -15.02 4.47
C THR A 98 0.29 -13.89 5.49
N GLY A 99 1.51 -13.72 6.01
CA GLY A 99 1.84 -12.65 6.96
C GLY A 99 1.62 -11.25 6.36
N ILE A 100 1.91 -11.08 5.07
CA ILE A 100 1.64 -9.83 4.35
C ILE A 100 0.14 -9.56 4.25
N GLY A 101 -0.67 -10.58 4.01
CA GLY A 101 -2.13 -10.46 3.98
C GLY A 101 -2.67 -9.87 5.29
N ILE A 102 -2.15 -10.30 6.42
CA ILE A 102 -2.51 -9.78 7.75
C ILE A 102 -2.06 -8.32 7.90
N LEU A 103 -0.81 -8.00 7.56
CA LEU A 103 -0.31 -6.61 7.62
C LEU A 103 -1.11 -5.69 6.69
N GLY A 104 -1.42 -6.14 5.49
CA GLY A 104 -2.25 -5.41 4.55
C GLY A 104 -3.64 -5.13 5.10
N GLY A 105 -4.26 -6.12 5.75
CA GLY A 105 -5.55 -5.98 6.40
C GLY A 105 -5.56 -4.96 7.54
N ILE A 106 -4.48 -4.89 8.33
CA ILE A 106 -4.33 -3.91 9.43
C ILE A 106 -4.18 -2.47 8.88
N ILE A 107 -3.50 -2.30 7.75
CA ILE A 107 -3.27 -0.99 7.13
C ILE A 107 -4.55 -0.45 6.47
N ILE A 108 -5.41 -1.35 5.99
CA ILE A 108 -6.68 -0.98 5.38
C ILE A 108 -7.68 -0.69 6.50
N THR A 109 -7.95 0.59 6.71
CA THR A 109 -8.92 1.03 7.72
C THR A 109 -10.17 1.58 7.05
N GLY A 110 -11.32 1.12 7.54
CA GLY A 110 -12.63 1.64 7.16
C GLY A 110 -13.18 2.53 8.27
N LYS A 111 -13.45 3.80 7.98
CA LYS A 111 -14.20 4.69 8.87
C LYS A 111 -15.37 5.29 8.08
N GLN A 112 -16.58 5.16 8.62
CA GLN A 112 -17.80 5.79 8.08
C GLN A 112 -18.00 5.62 6.56
N GLY A 113 -17.80 4.39 6.04
CA GLY A 113 -17.99 4.09 4.61
C GLY A 113 -16.79 4.41 3.71
N HIS A 114 -15.70 4.97 4.23
CA HIS A 114 -14.47 5.22 3.48
C HIS A 114 -13.40 4.20 3.83
N VAL A 115 -12.85 3.57 2.79
CA VAL A 115 -11.73 2.63 2.92
C VAL A 115 -10.44 3.35 2.53
N SER A 116 -9.52 3.50 3.48
CA SER A 116 -8.21 4.09 3.27
C SER A 116 -7.10 3.05 3.41
N GLY A 117 -5.90 3.34 2.90
CA GLY A 117 -4.73 2.46 3.04
C GLY A 117 -4.59 1.37 1.98
N THR A 118 -5.57 1.13 1.11
CA THR A 118 -5.53 0.09 0.07
C THR A 118 -4.30 0.19 -0.84
N THR A 119 -3.98 1.39 -1.31
CA THR A 119 -2.79 1.64 -2.15
C THR A 119 -1.49 1.41 -1.38
N THR A 120 -1.47 1.72 -0.09
CA THR A 120 -0.31 1.47 0.79
C THR A 120 -0.10 -0.02 0.98
N ALA A 121 -1.15 -0.77 1.27
CA ALA A 121 -1.12 -2.23 1.40
C ALA A 121 -0.62 -2.90 0.11
N ALA A 122 -1.16 -2.51 -1.05
CA ALA A 122 -0.71 -3.01 -2.35
C ALA A 122 0.76 -2.67 -2.63
N GLY A 123 1.22 -1.46 -2.28
CA GLY A 123 2.62 -1.05 -2.41
C GLY A 123 3.56 -1.89 -1.55
N LEU A 124 3.18 -2.21 -0.32
CA LEU A 124 3.94 -3.09 0.56
C LEU A 124 3.99 -4.52 0.03
N MET A 125 2.89 -5.07 -0.48
CA MET A 125 2.87 -6.39 -1.13
C MET A 125 3.85 -6.45 -2.29
N ALA A 126 3.85 -5.44 -3.17
CA ALA A 126 4.80 -5.36 -4.28
C ALA A 126 6.25 -5.29 -3.80
N THR A 127 6.54 -4.51 -2.76
CA THR A 127 7.89 -4.39 -2.17
C THR A 127 8.38 -5.70 -1.59
N ILE A 128 7.52 -6.49 -0.96
CA ILE A 128 7.86 -7.81 -0.42
C ILE A 128 8.15 -8.79 -1.56
N ALA A 129 7.32 -8.81 -2.61
CA ALA A 129 7.55 -9.65 -3.78
C ALA A 129 8.92 -9.34 -4.44
N ILE A 130 9.31 -8.06 -4.51
CA ILE A 130 10.64 -7.62 -4.96
C ILE A 130 11.74 -8.17 -4.04
N GLY A 131 11.57 -8.07 -2.73
CA GLY A 131 12.50 -8.64 -1.75
C GLY A 131 12.65 -10.16 -1.93
N MET A 132 11.56 -10.89 -2.09
CA MET A 132 11.58 -12.33 -2.35
C MET A 132 12.29 -12.67 -3.67
N ALA A 133 12.10 -11.86 -4.72
CA ALA A 133 12.79 -12.05 -6.00
C ALA A 133 14.31 -11.91 -5.86
N PHE A 134 14.80 -10.87 -5.17
CA PHE A 134 16.24 -10.73 -4.91
C PHE A 134 16.77 -11.84 -4.01
N GLY A 135 16.06 -12.21 -2.95
CA GLY A 135 16.42 -13.31 -2.07
C GLY A 135 16.55 -14.64 -2.79
N SER A 136 15.66 -14.94 -3.72
CA SER A 136 15.72 -16.14 -4.56
C SER A 136 16.81 -16.10 -5.64
N GLY A 137 17.43 -14.93 -5.90
CA GLY A 137 18.45 -14.73 -6.92
C GLY A 137 17.91 -14.32 -8.30
N MET A 138 16.63 -13.92 -8.39
CA MET A 138 15.98 -13.47 -9.62
C MET A 138 16.20 -11.96 -9.83
N TYR A 139 17.45 -11.55 -10.04
CA TYR A 139 17.85 -10.13 -10.07
C TYR A 139 17.15 -9.33 -11.17
N ILE A 140 17.13 -9.86 -12.39
CA ILE A 140 16.52 -9.19 -13.55
C ILE A 140 15.04 -8.92 -13.27
N LEU A 141 14.34 -9.93 -12.75
CA LEU A 141 12.92 -9.79 -12.41
C LEU A 141 12.71 -8.79 -11.29
N GLY A 142 13.54 -8.81 -10.24
CA GLY A 142 13.48 -7.86 -9.13
C GLY A 142 13.63 -6.42 -9.59
N PHE A 143 14.62 -6.13 -10.43
CA PHE A 143 14.81 -4.79 -11.02
C PHE A 143 13.66 -4.41 -11.97
N ALA A 144 13.24 -5.32 -12.86
CA ALA A 144 12.16 -5.06 -13.81
C ALA A 144 10.85 -4.70 -13.08
N VAL A 145 10.48 -5.46 -12.05
CA VAL A 145 9.27 -5.19 -11.25
C VAL A 145 9.41 -3.88 -10.46
N THR A 146 10.59 -3.56 -9.92
CA THR A 146 10.84 -2.27 -9.26
C THR A 146 10.59 -1.12 -10.24
N MET A 147 11.10 -1.19 -11.47
CA MET A 147 10.87 -0.18 -12.49
C MET A 147 9.41 -0.07 -12.91
N LEU A 148 8.71 -1.21 -13.03
CA LEU A 148 7.28 -1.24 -13.34
C LEU A 148 6.45 -0.58 -12.24
N VAL A 149 6.74 -0.86 -10.96
CA VAL A 149 6.04 -0.25 -9.82
C VAL A 149 6.26 1.27 -9.80
N LEU A 150 7.50 1.72 -9.96
CA LEU A 150 7.81 3.15 -10.02
C LEU A 150 7.19 3.83 -11.24
N GLY A 151 7.27 3.20 -12.41
CA GLY A 151 6.65 3.70 -13.63
C GLY A 151 5.14 3.83 -13.52
N MET A 152 4.47 2.83 -12.98
CA MET A 152 3.03 2.85 -12.72
C MET A 152 2.66 3.97 -11.74
N GLN A 153 3.41 4.13 -10.66
CA GLN A 153 3.17 5.18 -9.67
C GLN A 153 3.37 6.57 -10.25
N TYR A 154 4.41 6.75 -11.06
CA TYR A 154 4.68 8.01 -11.77
C TYR A 154 3.61 8.32 -12.81
N LEU A 155 3.22 7.33 -13.63
CA LEU A 155 2.22 7.50 -14.70
C LEU A 155 0.83 7.82 -14.15
N LEU A 156 0.40 7.13 -13.09
CA LEU A 156 -0.88 7.40 -12.44
C LEU A 156 -0.91 8.77 -11.75
N HIS A 157 0.25 9.33 -11.41
CA HIS A 157 0.32 10.65 -10.81
C HIS A 157 0.32 11.79 -11.83
N ARG A 158 0.92 11.56 -12.98
CA ARG A 158 0.95 12.53 -14.06
C ARG A 158 -0.41 12.49 -14.75
N ASN A 159 -1.40 13.20 -14.14
CA ASN A 159 -2.74 13.46 -14.69
C ASN A 159 -2.99 12.80 -16.05
N LEU A 160 -3.19 11.50 -16.07
CA LEU A 160 -3.87 10.91 -17.20
C LEU A 160 -5.28 11.54 -17.15
N TRP A 161 -5.60 12.35 -18.11
CA TRP A 161 -6.87 13.06 -18.33
C TRP A 161 -8.11 12.17 -18.17
N ILE A 162 -7.91 10.88 -18.03
CA ILE A 162 -8.91 9.83 -17.93
C ILE A 162 -9.50 9.71 -16.52
N VAL A 163 -8.76 10.08 -15.46
CA VAL A 163 -9.29 10.05 -14.10
C VAL A 163 -9.47 11.49 -13.63
N LYS A 164 -10.67 12.04 -13.80
CA LYS A 164 -11.08 13.28 -13.15
C LYS A 164 -10.85 13.10 -11.65
N GLN A 165 -9.79 13.70 -11.12
CA GLN A 165 -9.56 13.73 -9.68
C GLN A 165 -10.68 14.56 -9.08
N THR A 166 -11.59 13.90 -8.39
CA THR A 166 -12.59 14.57 -7.57
C THR A 166 -12.03 14.74 -6.17
N ILE A 167 -12.13 15.92 -5.62
CA ILE A 167 -11.78 16.19 -4.23
C ILE A 167 -12.92 15.63 -3.38
N ARG A 168 -12.60 14.73 -2.45
CA ARG A 168 -13.56 14.25 -1.46
C ARG A 168 -13.34 15.02 -0.17
N ALA A 169 -14.41 15.56 0.36
CA ALA A 169 -14.41 16.26 1.62
C ALA A 169 -15.62 15.85 2.46
N GLN A 170 -15.44 15.83 3.77
CA GLN A 170 -16.52 15.77 4.72
C GLN A 170 -16.79 17.20 5.15
N VAL A 171 -18.03 17.64 4.97
CA VAL A 171 -18.50 18.97 5.41
C VAL A 171 -19.52 18.77 6.50
N VAL A 172 -19.28 19.42 7.60
CA VAL A 172 -20.19 19.41 8.76
C VAL A 172 -20.84 20.78 8.85
N PHE A 173 -22.16 20.81 8.82
CA PHE A 173 -22.96 22.04 8.95
C PHE A 173 -23.73 21.99 10.26
N HIS A 174 -23.85 23.14 10.90
CA HIS A 174 -24.77 23.37 12.00
C HIS A 174 -25.93 24.20 11.47
N ILE A 175 -27.15 23.65 11.55
CA ILE A 175 -28.38 24.31 11.10
C ILE A 175 -29.30 24.51 12.31
N GLU A 176 -29.79 25.72 12.48
CA GLU A 176 -30.81 26.07 13.48
C GLU A 176 -32.20 26.11 12.81
N HIS A 177 -33.08 25.29 13.22
CA HIS A 177 -34.56 25.41 13.23
C HIS A 177 -35.37 25.22 11.94
N ASP A 178 -34.87 25.08 10.69
CA ASP A 178 -35.81 24.93 9.55
C ASP A 178 -35.44 23.90 8.51
N ALA A 179 -36.38 22.96 8.24
CA ALA A 179 -36.24 21.97 7.18
C ALA A 179 -36.14 22.56 5.74
N GLY A 180 -36.62 23.81 5.56
CA GLY A 180 -36.53 24.52 4.29
C GLY A 180 -35.13 25.02 3.95
N GLU A 181 -34.25 25.19 4.91
CA GLU A 181 -32.87 25.63 4.71
C GLU A 181 -32.02 24.50 4.05
N TYR A 182 -32.33 23.26 4.35
CA TYR A 182 -31.66 22.10 3.76
C TYR A 182 -31.85 22.03 2.23
N GLU A 183 -33.07 22.28 1.73
CA GLU A 183 -33.32 22.26 0.29
C GLU A 183 -32.53 23.36 -0.46
N LYS A 184 -32.37 24.52 0.14
CA LYS A 184 -31.57 25.63 -0.43
C LYS A 184 -30.08 25.28 -0.49
N VAL A 185 -29.56 24.60 0.55
CA VAL A 185 -28.17 24.10 0.56
C VAL A 185 -27.95 23.08 -0.54
N LEU A 186 -28.89 22.13 -0.73
CA LEU A 186 -28.83 21.13 -1.79
C LEU A 186 -28.83 21.78 -3.18
N GLU A 187 -29.75 22.69 -3.45
CA GLU A 187 -29.87 23.40 -4.73
C GLU A 187 -28.58 24.18 -5.09
N LYS A 188 -27.98 24.84 -4.07
CA LYS A 188 -26.71 25.52 -4.25
C LYS A 188 -25.55 24.54 -4.55
N LEU A 189 -25.47 23.42 -3.86
CA LEU A 189 -24.42 22.40 -4.11
C LEU A 189 -24.55 21.79 -5.49
N GLU A 190 -25.77 21.52 -5.96
CA GLU A 190 -26.01 21.05 -7.34
C GLU A 190 -25.58 22.08 -8.39
N LYS A 191 -25.83 23.34 -8.16
CA LYS A 191 -25.40 24.43 -9.06
C LYS A 191 -23.89 24.46 -9.26
N TYR A 192 -23.12 24.12 -8.23
CA TYR A 192 -21.65 24.01 -8.29
C TYR A 192 -21.16 22.63 -8.70
N GLN A 193 -22.07 21.70 -9.07
CA GLN A 193 -21.75 20.30 -9.41
C GLN A 193 -21.03 19.55 -8.28
N ILE A 194 -21.35 19.90 -7.04
CA ILE A 194 -20.87 19.20 -5.86
C ILE A 194 -21.88 18.11 -5.53
N HIS A 195 -21.47 16.84 -5.65
CA HIS A 195 -22.35 15.71 -5.41
C HIS A 195 -22.24 15.24 -3.96
N ILE A 196 -23.37 15.12 -3.27
CA ILE A 196 -23.46 14.53 -1.95
C ILE A 196 -23.55 13.02 -2.10
N GLN A 197 -22.62 12.28 -1.47
CA GLN A 197 -22.62 10.80 -1.50
C GLN A 197 -23.36 10.21 -0.31
N GLN A 198 -23.18 10.80 0.86
CA GLN A 198 -23.84 10.37 2.10
C GLN A 198 -24.09 11.59 2.98
N PHE A 199 -25.17 11.57 3.69
CA PHE A 199 -25.42 12.54 4.76
C PHE A 199 -25.87 11.82 6.03
N LYS A 200 -25.49 12.38 7.17
CA LYS A 200 -25.86 11.88 8.49
C LYS A 200 -26.41 13.05 9.30
N TRP A 201 -27.57 12.84 9.89
CA TRP A 201 -28.21 13.79 10.78
C TRP A 201 -27.95 13.39 12.20
N GLU A 202 -27.46 14.31 13.00
CA GLU A 202 -27.36 14.14 14.47
C GLU A 202 -28.03 15.31 15.14
N LYS A 203 -29.02 15.02 16.00
CA LYS A 203 -29.69 16.05 16.82
C LYS A 203 -28.79 16.36 18.01
N MET A 204 -28.31 17.60 18.12
CA MET A 204 -27.47 18.03 19.25
C MET A 204 -28.29 18.53 20.44
N ASN A 205 -29.29 19.39 20.20
CA ASN A 205 -30.16 19.94 21.21
C ASN A 205 -31.62 20.04 20.71
N SER A 206 -32.54 20.60 21.51
CA SER A 206 -33.95 20.71 21.11
C SER A 206 -34.15 21.45 19.79
N ASP A 207 -33.26 22.35 19.40
CA ASP A 207 -33.42 23.29 18.31
C ASP A 207 -32.24 23.36 17.32
N SER A 208 -31.20 22.51 17.47
CA SER A 208 -30.07 22.50 16.58
C SER A 208 -29.77 21.10 16.05
N PHE A 209 -29.49 21.01 14.73
CA PHE A 209 -29.13 19.79 14.03
C PHE A 209 -27.72 19.93 13.45
N GLN A 210 -26.93 18.87 13.61
CA GLN A 210 -25.64 18.74 12.94
C GLN A 210 -25.82 17.83 11.73
N ILE A 211 -25.49 18.34 10.55
CA ILE A 211 -25.52 17.59 9.31
C ILE A 211 -24.09 17.34 8.86
N SER A 212 -23.70 16.09 8.78
CA SER A 212 -22.40 15.67 8.24
C SER A 212 -22.61 15.13 6.84
N CYS A 213 -22.06 15.80 5.83
CA CYS A 213 -22.16 15.41 4.43
C CYS A 213 -20.81 14.98 3.88
N HIS A 214 -20.76 13.82 3.20
CA HIS A 214 -19.64 13.47 2.34
C HIS A 214 -19.91 14.01 0.94
N VAL A 215 -19.09 14.96 0.52
CA VAL A 215 -19.24 15.63 -0.77
C VAL A 215 -18.10 15.29 -1.72
N THR A 216 -18.44 15.17 -2.98
CA THR A 216 -17.49 15.00 -4.08
C THR A 216 -17.45 16.29 -4.89
N ILE A 217 -16.32 16.98 -4.84
CA ILE A 217 -16.11 18.29 -5.45
C ILE A 217 -15.27 18.11 -6.71
N PRO A 218 -15.67 18.70 -7.85
CA PRO A 218 -14.87 18.68 -9.07
C PRO A 218 -13.49 19.32 -8.85
N ALA A 219 -12.43 18.72 -9.42
CA ALA A 219 -11.04 19.18 -9.26
C ALA A 219 -10.75 20.58 -9.85
N ARG A 220 -11.72 21.20 -10.49
CA ARG A 220 -11.60 22.57 -11.04
C ARG A 220 -11.60 23.64 -9.96
N TYR A 221 -12.09 23.34 -8.75
CA TYR A 221 -12.16 24.29 -7.65
C TYR A 221 -10.90 24.24 -6.80
N THR A 222 -10.35 25.40 -6.50
CA THR A 222 -9.27 25.55 -5.50
C THR A 222 -9.84 25.44 -4.08
N LYS A 223 -8.96 25.19 -3.10
CA LYS A 223 -9.39 25.11 -1.69
C LYS A 223 -10.04 26.39 -1.20
N GLU A 224 -9.53 27.54 -1.66
CA GLU A 224 -10.06 28.87 -1.31
C GLU A 224 -11.45 29.10 -1.91
N GLU A 225 -11.65 28.69 -3.17
CA GLU A 225 -12.96 28.76 -3.82
C GLU A 225 -13.99 27.86 -3.12
N ILE A 226 -13.58 26.65 -2.70
CA ILE A 226 -14.45 25.75 -1.95
C ILE A 226 -14.90 26.41 -0.64
N ILE A 227 -13.97 26.97 0.11
CA ILE A 227 -14.29 27.69 1.35
C ILE A 227 -15.23 28.85 1.06
N SER A 228 -15.01 29.63 -0.01
CA SER A 228 -15.87 30.77 -0.37
C SER A 228 -17.29 30.34 -0.77
N ILE A 229 -17.43 29.20 -1.45
CA ILE A 229 -18.74 28.63 -1.81
C ILE A 229 -19.54 28.29 -0.56
N PHE A 230 -18.92 27.64 0.44
CA PHE A 230 -19.57 27.27 1.69
C PHE A 230 -19.80 28.48 2.61
N ALA A 231 -18.85 29.40 2.70
CA ALA A 231 -19.01 30.64 3.47
C ALA A 231 -20.08 31.59 2.90
N GLY A 232 -20.39 31.47 1.61
CA GLY A 232 -21.47 32.23 0.96
C GLY A 232 -22.87 31.64 1.17
N MET A 233 -23.03 30.65 2.05
CA MET A 233 -24.31 30.05 2.40
C MET A 233 -24.79 30.67 3.74
N PRO A 234 -25.74 31.61 3.73
CA PRO A 234 -26.16 32.32 4.96
C PRO A 234 -26.84 31.40 5.98
N GLU A 235 -27.28 30.22 5.54
CA GLU A 235 -27.92 29.21 6.36
C GLU A 235 -26.92 28.40 7.22
N THR A 236 -25.59 28.59 7.02
CA THR A 236 -24.57 27.84 7.75
C THR A 236 -23.71 28.78 8.59
N GLU A 237 -24.09 29.00 9.84
CA GLU A 237 -23.33 29.86 10.76
C GLU A 237 -21.94 29.29 11.10
N ASN A 238 -21.82 27.95 11.15
CA ASN A 238 -20.56 27.26 11.37
C ASN A 238 -20.46 26.05 10.46
N PHE A 239 -19.38 25.96 9.71
CA PHE A 239 -19.06 24.76 8.92
C PHE A 239 -17.61 24.34 9.12
N GLU A 240 -17.39 23.04 9.13
CA GLU A 240 -16.06 22.43 9.17
C GLU A 240 -15.85 21.59 7.92
N ILE A 241 -14.71 21.79 7.24
CA ILE A 241 -14.34 21.02 6.05
C ILE A 241 -13.14 20.16 6.39
N VAL A 242 -13.31 18.84 6.37
CA VAL A 242 -12.23 17.86 6.51
C VAL A 242 -11.99 17.22 5.16
N TYR A 243 -10.85 17.48 4.55
CA TYR A 243 -10.43 16.83 3.29
C TYR A 243 -10.00 15.39 3.57
N ILE A 244 -10.53 14.44 2.76
CA ILE A 244 -10.32 12.99 2.91
C ILE A 244 -9.39 12.44 1.81
#